data_6800772c1d3219f02b505f0f35b718a1
#
_entry.id   6800772c1d3219f02b505f0f35b718a1
#
_cell.length_a   1.000
_cell.length_b   1.000
_cell.length_c   1.000
_cell.angle_alpha   90.00
_cell.angle_beta   90.00
_cell.angle_gamma   90.00
#
_symmetry.space_group_name_H-M   'P 1'
#
loop_
_entity.id
_entity.type
_entity.pdbx_description
1 polymer ?
#
loop_
_entity_poly.entity_id
_entity_poly.type
_entity_poly.pdbx_seq_one_letter_code
_entity_poly.pdbx_strand_id
1 'polypeptide(L)'
;MFLYIFLFAHAGFASGLMATLRATFIAYGIASVLGLILALLSELKVRERTFLIHGILGVVLVGISLWYFTRPQVEVVLVGTLDQRIAIIKGTPQGITNEIRDGDAFDLEGRSVKIRSVATVEKAIDLFQNNKRVSGALLPAGSADPSWPQIWNTEYLAKKYSFPGYAIISLGLGLLLLTGAGALNGLHPLRVLAAFLIDTLRGIPMLVIVLYIGLPLAGAVKELSGGVISIPNMFRGIIAIGIGYSAYMAEIFRAGIEAIPKGQIEAARTMGLREWMIVRLVILPQAIKIITPALGNEFIAMLKDTALLSVLSIRDVTMRMREFQAATFLAFTPFNTAALLYVALTLAASSVLKTLERRQKVGEG
;
A
#
# COMPACT_ATOMS: atom_id res chain seq x y z
N MET A 1 -10.73 25.87 31.51
CA MET A 1 -9.90 24.73 31.94
C MET A 1 -10.73 23.50 32.30
N PHE A 2 -11.66 23.56 33.25
CA PHE A 2 -12.55 22.44 33.64
C PHE A 2 -13.30 21.80 32.46
N LEU A 3 -13.85 22.58 31.54
CA LEU A 3 -14.57 22.08 30.38
C LEU A 3 -13.67 21.21 29.49
N TYR A 4 -12.41 21.58 29.27
CA TYR A 4 -11.46 20.81 28.44
C TYR A 4 -11.05 19.51 29.13
N ILE A 5 -10.86 19.50 30.45
CA ILE A 5 -10.59 18.28 31.24
C ILE A 5 -11.78 17.34 31.22
N PHE A 6 -12.98 17.88 31.37
CA PHE A 6 -14.24 17.11 31.29
C PHE A 6 -14.40 16.48 29.91
N LEU A 7 -14.17 17.22 28.83
CA LEU A 7 -14.21 16.73 27.46
C LEU A 7 -13.15 15.65 27.20
N PHE A 8 -11.93 15.83 27.70
CA PHE A 8 -10.88 14.83 27.59
C PHE A 8 -11.30 13.48 28.18
N ALA A 9 -11.91 13.50 29.35
CA ALA A 9 -12.37 12.29 30.03
C ALA A 9 -13.61 11.64 29.39
N HIS A 10 -14.60 12.43 28.97
CA HIS A 10 -15.93 11.94 28.57
C HIS A 10 -16.11 11.77 27.08
N ALA A 11 -15.43 12.56 26.23
CA ALA A 11 -15.55 12.47 24.78
C ALA A 11 -14.60 11.44 24.13
N GLY A 12 -13.94 10.62 24.91
CA GLY A 12 -13.04 9.58 24.41
C GLY A 12 -11.71 10.09 23.82
N PHE A 13 -11.32 11.35 24.12
CA PHE A 13 -10.05 11.92 23.68
C PHE A 13 -8.84 11.15 24.21
N ALA A 14 -8.91 10.60 25.42
CA ALA A 14 -7.84 9.74 25.96
C ALA A 14 -7.61 8.49 25.09
N SER A 15 -8.68 7.84 24.64
CA SER A 15 -8.58 6.70 23.73
C SER A 15 -8.09 7.10 22.35
N GLY A 16 -8.51 8.28 21.86
CA GLY A 16 -8.01 8.88 20.62
C GLY A 16 -6.53 9.20 20.69
N LEU A 17 -6.07 9.76 21.80
CA LEU A 17 -4.66 10.02 22.08
C LEU A 17 -3.82 8.74 22.01
N MET A 18 -4.30 7.67 22.65
CA MET A 18 -3.62 6.38 22.60
C MET A 18 -3.59 5.80 21.18
N ALA A 19 -4.66 5.97 20.39
CA ALA A 19 -4.70 5.55 19.00
C ALA A 19 -3.68 6.34 18.15
N THR A 20 -3.62 7.67 18.31
CA THR A 20 -2.62 8.56 17.68
C THR A 20 -1.20 8.11 17.99
N LEU A 21 -0.86 7.91 19.28
CA LEU A 21 0.48 7.50 19.68
C LEU A 21 0.85 6.12 19.12
N ARG A 22 -0.02 5.13 19.24
CA ARG A 22 0.21 3.79 18.68
C ARG A 22 0.43 3.85 17.18
N ALA A 23 -0.39 4.60 16.45
CA ALA A 23 -0.24 4.78 15.00
C ALA A 23 1.10 5.41 14.67
N THR A 24 1.49 6.49 15.36
CA THR A 24 2.77 7.18 15.14
C THR A 24 3.96 6.25 15.36
N PHE A 25 4.04 5.55 16.50
CA PHE A 25 5.17 4.69 16.79
C PHE A 25 5.31 3.53 15.80
N ILE A 26 4.20 2.87 15.45
CA ILE A 26 4.24 1.75 14.52
C ILE A 26 4.56 2.24 13.09
N ALA A 27 3.92 3.32 12.64
CA ALA A 27 4.19 3.89 11.32
C ALA A 27 5.63 4.40 11.19
N TYR A 28 6.18 5.02 12.27
CA TYR A 28 7.56 5.47 12.32
C TYR A 28 8.55 4.29 12.22
N GLY A 29 8.28 3.19 12.90
CA GLY A 29 9.07 1.96 12.78
C GLY A 29 9.06 1.42 11.35
N ILE A 30 7.88 1.34 10.73
CA ILE A 30 7.73 0.91 9.32
C ILE A 30 8.49 1.87 8.38
N ALA A 31 8.30 3.18 8.54
CA ALA A 31 8.96 4.19 7.72
C ALA A 31 10.49 4.13 7.84
N SER A 32 11.01 3.94 9.06
CA SER A 32 12.45 3.84 9.31
C SER A 32 13.05 2.60 8.64
N VAL A 33 12.40 1.44 8.75
CA VAL A 33 12.88 0.20 8.13
C VAL A 33 12.83 0.30 6.60
N LEU A 34 11.70 0.72 6.04
CA LEU A 34 11.54 0.87 4.59
C LEU A 34 12.46 1.97 4.04
N GLY A 35 12.59 3.08 4.75
CA GLY A 35 13.48 4.19 4.37
C GLY A 35 14.94 3.75 4.37
N LEU A 36 15.38 2.99 5.37
CA LEU A 36 16.73 2.45 5.39
C LEU A 36 16.97 1.49 4.21
N ILE A 37 16.01 0.61 3.90
CA ILE A 37 16.09 -0.28 2.73
C ILE A 37 16.22 0.55 1.45
N LEU A 38 15.38 1.56 1.24
CA LEU A 38 15.44 2.42 0.07
C LEU A 38 16.78 3.18 -0.02
N ALA A 39 17.29 3.70 1.10
CA ALA A 39 18.58 4.37 1.15
C ALA A 39 19.73 3.40 0.75
N LEU A 40 19.74 2.17 1.29
CA LEU A 40 20.73 1.17 0.94
C LEU A 40 20.65 0.74 -0.53
N LEU A 41 19.44 0.60 -1.07
CA LEU A 41 19.25 0.31 -2.50
C LEU A 41 19.77 1.43 -3.40
N SER A 42 19.64 2.70 -2.94
CA SER A 42 20.14 3.87 -3.67
C SER A 42 21.67 3.92 -3.75
N GLU A 43 22.38 3.22 -2.87
CA GLU A 43 23.85 3.14 -2.83
C GLU A 43 24.44 1.96 -3.63
N LEU A 44 23.59 1.13 -4.23
CA LEU A 44 24.05 -0.04 -4.99
C LEU A 44 24.87 0.36 -6.20
N LYS A 45 26.05 -0.24 -6.32
CA LYS A 45 26.96 -0.04 -7.43
C LYS A 45 26.77 -1.12 -8.51
N VAL A 46 26.99 -0.74 -9.75
CA VAL A 46 27.01 -1.67 -10.89
C VAL A 46 28.26 -2.56 -10.81
N ARG A 47 28.08 -3.86 -11.04
CA ARG A 47 29.14 -4.85 -11.23
C ARG A 47 29.07 -5.38 -12.66
N GLU A 48 30.14 -5.95 -13.17
CA GLU A 48 30.26 -6.43 -14.57
C GLU A 48 29.04 -7.24 -15.07
N ARG A 49 28.46 -8.09 -14.24
CA ARG A 49 27.34 -8.96 -14.61
C ARG A 49 25.96 -8.46 -14.15
N THR A 50 25.88 -7.24 -13.59
CA THR A 50 24.63 -6.74 -13.01
C THR A 50 23.48 -6.75 -14.03
N PHE A 51 23.67 -6.15 -15.18
CA PHE A 51 22.61 -6.06 -16.20
C PHE A 51 22.28 -7.41 -16.82
N LEU A 52 23.26 -8.27 -17.00
CA LEU A 52 23.06 -9.62 -17.53
C LEU A 52 22.17 -10.44 -16.58
N ILE A 53 22.46 -10.44 -15.28
CA ILE A 53 21.71 -11.21 -14.28
C ILE A 53 20.27 -10.71 -14.20
N HIS A 54 20.06 -9.40 -14.06
CA HIS A 54 18.71 -8.83 -13.96
C HIS A 54 17.92 -8.97 -15.26
N GLY A 55 18.58 -8.85 -16.42
CA GLY A 55 17.97 -9.07 -17.73
C GLY A 55 17.52 -10.52 -17.92
N ILE A 56 18.39 -11.49 -17.62
CA ILE A 56 18.02 -12.92 -17.67
C ILE A 56 16.87 -13.22 -16.72
N LEU A 57 16.93 -12.72 -15.47
CA LEU A 57 15.83 -12.92 -14.50
C LEU A 57 14.52 -12.34 -15.00
N GLY A 58 14.53 -11.15 -15.60
CA GLY A 58 13.34 -10.53 -16.19
C GLY A 58 12.76 -11.37 -17.33
N VAL A 59 13.60 -11.86 -18.24
CA VAL A 59 13.16 -12.73 -19.35
C VAL A 59 12.60 -14.06 -18.83
N VAL A 60 13.23 -14.66 -17.83
CA VAL A 60 12.72 -15.90 -17.18
C VAL A 60 11.36 -15.67 -16.54
N LEU A 61 11.16 -14.55 -15.82
CA LEU A 61 9.87 -14.24 -15.24
C LEU A 61 8.77 -14.06 -16.30
N VAL A 62 9.08 -13.36 -17.41
CA VAL A 62 8.15 -13.25 -18.54
C VAL A 62 7.84 -14.62 -19.14
N GLY A 63 8.83 -15.48 -19.33
CA GLY A 63 8.64 -16.85 -19.82
C GLY A 63 7.74 -17.70 -18.88
N ILE A 64 7.96 -17.62 -17.57
CA ILE A 64 7.11 -18.29 -16.58
C ILE A 64 5.68 -17.76 -16.66
N SER A 65 5.50 -16.45 -16.80
CA SER A 65 4.18 -15.85 -16.95
C SER A 65 3.45 -16.35 -18.19
N LEU A 66 4.12 -16.42 -19.33
CA LEU A 66 3.54 -16.95 -20.57
C LEU A 66 3.02 -18.39 -20.36
N TRP A 67 3.77 -19.23 -19.61
CA TRP A 67 3.30 -20.58 -19.25
C TRP A 67 1.98 -20.58 -18.44
N TYR A 68 1.75 -19.58 -17.57
CA TYR A 68 0.46 -19.44 -16.89
C TYR A 68 -0.68 -19.12 -17.86
N PHE A 69 -0.44 -18.34 -18.90
CA PHE A 69 -1.44 -17.97 -19.91
C PHE A 69 -1.77 -19.11 -20.90
N THR A 70 -0.90 -20.15 -21.01
CA THR A 70 -1.18 -21.35 -21.81
C THR A 70 -2.04 -22.39 -21.08
N ARG A 71 -2.53 -22.09 -19.87
CA ARG A 71 -3.37 -23.00 -19.10
C ARG A 71 -4.78 -23.08 -19.66
N PRO A 72 -5.48 -24.24 -19.45
CA PRO A 72 -6.83 -24.43 -19.94
C PRO A 72 -7.76 -23.29 -19.52
N GLN A 73 -8.50 -22.78 -20.47
CA GLN A 73 -9.55 -21.79 -20.23
C GLN A 73 -10.81 -22.46 -19.70
N VAL A 74 -11.61 -21.71 -18.97
CA VAL A 74 -12.93 -22.13 -18.49
C VAL A 74 -13.94 -21.60 -19.46
N GLU A 75 -14.58 -22.49 -20.17
CA GLU A 75 -15.72 -22.18 -21.02
C GLU A 75 -16.96 -21.92 -20.17
N VAL A 76 -17.62 -20.82 -20.39
CA VAL A 76 -18.86 -20.45 -19.71
C VAL A 76 -19.93 -20.13 -20.74
N VAL A 77 -21.15 -20.51 -20.38
CA VAL A 77 -22.33 -20.33 -21.24
C VAL A 77 -23.36 -19.53 -20.45
N LEU A 78 -23.93 -18.53 -21.11
CA LEU A 78 -25.07 -17.81 -20.58
C LEU A 78 -26.34 -18.49 -21.09
N VAL A 79 -27.12 -18.99 -20.14
CA VAL A 79 -28.39 -19.68 -20.39
C VAL A 79 -29.59 -18.83 -19.95
N GLY A 80 -30.72 -18.97 -20.62
CA GLY A 80 -31.97 -18.33 -20.26
C GLY A 80 -32.37 -17.17 -21.18
N THR A 81 -32.84 -16.05 -20.60
CA THR A 81 -33.22 -14.81 -21.31
C THR A 81 -32.65 -13.57 -20.61
N LEU A 82 -32.67 -12.42 -21.29
CA LEU A 82 -32.11 -11.15 -20.77
C LEU A 82 -33.19 -10.24 -20.12
N ASP A 83 -34.40 -10.75 -19.95
CA ASP A 83 -35.55 -9.93 -19.52
C ASP A 83 -35.45 -9.43 -18.09
N GLN A 84 -34.71 -10.16 -17.25
CA GLN A 84 -34.57 -9.82 -15.83
C GLN A 84 -33.09 -9.87 -15.39
N ARG A 85 -32.85 -10.29 -14.15
CA ARG A 85 -31.47 -10.40 -13.60
C ARG A 85 -30.78 -11.65 -14.11
N ILE A 86 -29.50 -11.54 -14.35
CA ILE A 86 -28.61 -12.67 -14.66
C ILE A 86 -27.82 -13.04 -13.41
N ALA A 87 -27.87 -14.32 -13.04
CA ALA A 87 -27.03 -14.86 -11.96
C ALA A 87 -25.59 -15.06 -12.48
N ILE A 88 -24.61 -14.45 -11.83
CA ILE A 88 -23.18 -14.60 -12.15
C ILE A 88 -22.42 -15.08 -10.92
N ILE A 89 -21.58 -16.09 -11.09
CA ILE A 89 -20.80 -16.72 -10.01
C ILE A 89 -19.69 -15.76 -9.59
N LYS A 90 -19.48 -15.61 -8.26
CA LYS A 90 -18.37 -14.86 -7.70
C LYS A 90 -17.04 -15.43 -8.21
N GLY A 91 -16.18 -14.55 -8.76
CA GLY A 91 -14.91 -14.97 -9.35
C GLY A 91 -14.88 -14.96 -10.87
N THR A 92 -16.03 -14.78 -11.53
CA THR A 92 -16.08 -14.41 -12.95
C THR A 92 -15.33 -13.08 -13.17
N PRO A 93 -14.46 -12.97 -14.18
CA PRO A 93 -13.73 -11.74 -14.48
C PRO A 93 -14.67 -10.55 -14.66
N GLN A 94 -14.23 -9.38 -14.16
CA GLN A 94 -15.03 -8.15 -14.27
C GLN A 94 -15.28 -7.74 -15.73
N GLY A 95 -14.34 -8.01 -16.64
CA GLY A 95 -14.54 -7.78 -18.08
C GLY A 95 -15.79 -8.45 -18.58
N ILE A 96 -15.94 -9.74 -18.39
CA ILE A 96 -17.13 -10.55 -18.77
C ILE A 96 -18.37 -10.04 -18.05
N THR A 97 -18.24 -9.70 -16.76
CA THR A 97 -19.37 -9.18 -15.99
C THR A 97 -19.84 -7.84 -16.50
N ASN A 98 -18.93 -6.95 -16.93
CA ASN A 98 -19.25 -5.66 -17.53
C ASN A 98 -19.84 -5.83 -18.92
N GLU A 99 -19.26 -6.68 -19.76
CA GLU A 99 -19.72 -6.98 -21.11
C GLU A 99 -21.19 -7.46 -21.11
N ILE A 100 -21.55 -8.32 -20.14
CA ILE A 100 -22.93 -8.73 -19.92
C ILE A 100 -23.78 -7.58 -19.37
N ARG A 101 -23.26 -6.80 -18.41
CA ARG A 101 -24.01 -5.70 -17.80
C ARG A 101 -24.34 -4.59 -18.78
N ASP A 102 -23.36 -4.21 -19.57
CA ASP A 102 -23.46 -3.07 -20.50
C ASP A 102 -24.19 -3.47 -21.80
N GLY A 103 -24.45 -4.78 -21.98
CA GLY A 103 -25.17 -5.33 -23.12
C GLY A 103 -24.33 -5.49 -24.39
N ASP A 104 -23.02 -5.20 -24.30
CA ASP A 104 -22.10 -5.26 -25.45
C ASP A 104 -22.03 -6.67 -26.07
N ALA A 105 -22.18 -7.71 -25.22
CA ALA A 105 -22.23 -9.10 -25.67
C ALA A 105 -23.44 -9.43 -26.55
N PHE A 106 -24.47 -8.56 -26.63
CA PHE A 106 -25.78 -8.86 -27.19
C PHE A 106 -26.30 -7.79 -28.18
N ASP A 107 -25.48 -6.83 -28.61
CA ASP A 107 -25.90 -5.69 -29.44
C ASP A 107 -27.13 -4.94 -28.90
N LEU A 108 -27.28 -4.90 -27.59
CA LEU A 108 -28.37 -4.18 -26.93
C LEU A 108 -27.98 -2.72 -26.76
N GLU A 109 -28.20 -1.91 -27.82
CA GLU A 109 -27.96 -0.47 -27.79
C GLU A 109 -28.60 0.18 -26.54
N GLY A 110 -27.79 0.54 -25.54
CA GLY A 110 -28.19 1.38 -24.38
C GLY A 110 -29.02 0.69 -23.30
N ARG A 111 -29.21 -0.64 -23.29
CA ARG A 111 -29.89 -1.38 -22.22
C ARG A 111 -28.91 -2.09 -21.32
N SER A 112 -28.79 -1.65 -20.07
CA SER A 112 -28.01 -2.36 -19.07
C SER A 112 -28.75 -3.57 -18.49
N VAL A 113 -28.06 -4.70 -18.41
CA VAL A 113 -28.57 -5.94 -17.81
C VAL A 113 -28.29 -5.97 -16.32
N LYS A 114 -29.29 -6.26 -15.50
CA LYS A 114 -29.14 -6.34 -14.04
C LYS A 114 -28.48 -7.66 -13.65
N ILE A 115 -27.38 -7.58 -12.89
CA ILE A 115 -26.63 -8.75 -12.44
C ILE A 115 -26.93 -9.06 -10.98
N ARG A 116 -27.00 -10.37 -10.65
CA ARG A 116 -27.04 -10.91 -9.31
C ARG A 116 -25.83 -11.81 -9.07
N SER A 117 -24.89 -11.37 -8.25
CA SER A 117 -23.74 -12.18 -7.89
C SER A 117 -24.11 -13.26 -6.89
N VAL A 118 -23.69 -14.51 -7.14
CA VAL A 118 -23.93 -15.71 -6.34
C VAL A 118 -22.64 -16.40 -5.96
N ALA A 119 -22.65 -17.20 -4.90
CA ALA A 119 -21.43 -17.81 -4.36
C ALA A 119 -21.02 -19.09 -5.11
N THR A 120 -21.97 -19.89 -5.57
CA THR A 120 -21.72 -21.21 -6.15
C THR A 120 -22.56 -21.45 -7.41
N VAL A 121 -22.16 -22.45 -8.19
CA VAL A 121 -22.85 -22.89 -9.41
C VAL A 121 -24.27 -23.38 -9.08
N GLU A 122 -24.40 -24.20 -8.04
CA GLU A 122 -25.69 -24.75 -7.61
C GLU A 122 -26.70 -23.67 -7.27
N LYS A 123 -26.21 -22.59 -6.60
CA LYS A 123 -27.04 -21.45 -6.25
C LYS A 123 -27.42 -20.59 -7.46
N ALA A 124 -26.56 -20.55 -8.49
CA ALA A 124 -26.91 -19.90 -9.75
C ALA A 124 -28.03 -20.69 -10.47
N ILE A 125 -27.91 -21.98 -10.53
CA ILE A 125 -28.92 -22.90 -11.12
C ILE A 125 -30.24 -22.82 -10.36
N ASP A 126 -30.22 -22.95 -9.02
CA ASP A 126 -31.42 -22.84 -8.19
C ASP A 126 -32.16 -21.51 -8.41
N LEU A 127 -31.42 -20.40 -8.46
CA LEU A 127 -32.02 -19.10 -8.72
C LEU A 127 -32.57 -18.96 -10.14
N PHE A 128 -31.94 -19.56 -11.13
CA PHE A 128 -32.42 -19.57 -12.51
C PHE A 128 -33.70 -20.41 -12.65
N GLN A 129 -33.78 -21.54 -12.03
CA GLN A 129 -34.94 -22.44 -12.11
C GLN A 129 -36.12 -22.00 -11.24
N ASN A 130 -35.85 -21.50 -10.02
CA ASN A 130 -36.89 -21.34 -8.99
C ASN A 130 -37.22 -19.84 -8.69
N ASN A 131 -36.46 -18.87 -9.19
CA ASN A 131 -36.65 -17.48 -8.83
C ASN A 131 -37.19 -16.64 -10.01
N LYS A 132 -38.46 -16.22 -9.91
CA LYS A 132 -39.14 -15.37 -10.93
C LYS A 132 -38.41 -14.03 -11.25
N ARG A 133 -37.39 -13.63 -10.49
CA ARG A 133 -36.63 -12.38 -10.72
C ARG A 133 -35.26 -12.62 -11.38
N VAL A 134 -34.95 -13.86 -11.73
CA VAL A 134 -33.71 -14.25 -12.42
C VAL A 134 -34.10 -15.00 -13.68
N SER A 135 -33.77 -14.46 -14.83
CA SER A 135 -34.15 -15.02 -16.15
C SER A 135 -33.00 -15.71 -16.86
N GLY A 136 -31.77 -15.53 -16.39
CA GLY A 136 -30.59 -16.15 -16.96
C GLY A 136 -29.50 -16.41 -15.93
N ALA A 137 -28.58 -17.31 -16.27
CA ALA A 137 -27.41 -17.64 -15.44
C ALA A 137 -26.17 -17.86 -16.31
N LEU A 138 -25.03 -17.32 -15.87
CA LEU A 138 -23.72 -17.61 -16.45
C LEU A 138 -23.13 -18.80 -15.72
N LEU A 139 -23.00 -19.93 -16.42
CA LEU A 139 -22.58 -21.22 -15.86
C LEU A 139 -21.35 -21.77 -16.60
N PRO A 140 -20.48 -22.56 -15.94
CA PRO A 140 -19.50 -23.38 -16.67
C PRO A 140 -20.21 -24.29 -17.67
N ALA A 141 -19.67 -24.45 -18.88
CA ALA A 141 -20.30 -25.20 -19.97
C ALA A 141 -20.70 -26.62 -19.56
N GLY A 142 -19.85 -27.31 -18.75
CA GLY A 142 -20.15 -28.65 -18.23
C GLY A 142 -21.22 -28.72 -17.14
N SER A 143 -21.74 -27.56 -16.66
CA SER A 143 -22.79 -27.50 -15.62
C SER A 143 -24.14 -27.01 -16.16
N ALA A 144 -24.20 -26.60 -17.42
CA ALA A 144 -25.42 -26.16 -18.08
C ALA A 144 -26.15 -27.37 -18.67
N ASP A 145 -27.49 -27.44 -18.48
CA ASP A 145 -28.31 -28.47 -19.12
C ASP A 145 -28.39 -28.14 -20.63
N PRO A 146 -28.13 -29.12 -21.51
CA PRO A 146 -28.23 -28.92 -22.96
C PRO A 146 -29.60 -28.46 -23.47
N SER A 147 -30.65 -28.73 -22.69
CA SER A 147 -32.02 -28.31 -23.01
C SER A 147 -32.28 -26.81 -22.79
N TRP A 148 -31.43 -26.11 -22.05
CA TRP A 148 -31.61 -24.69 -21.78
C TRP A 148 -31.17 -23.83 -22.95
N PRO A 149 -31.92 -22.75 -23.29
CA PRO A 149 -31.55 -21.87 -24.37
C PRO A 149 -30.23 -21.16 -24.06
N GLN A 150 -29.21 -21.39 -24.89
CA GLN A 150 -27.93 -20.76 -24.79
C GLN A 150 -27.97 -19.45 -25.58
N ILE A 151 -27.66 -18.34 -24.93
CA ILE A 151 -27.69 -16.99 -25.54
C ILE A 151 -26.29 -16.56 -25.98
N TRP A 152 -25.28 -16.89 -25.18
CA TRP A 152 -23.91 -16.43 -25.39
C TRP A 152 -22.93 -17.37 -24.72
N ASN A 153 -21.75 -17.49 -25.29
CA ASN A 153 -20.64 -18.26 -24.71
C ASN A 153 -19.34 -17.46 -24.80
N THR A 154 -18.46 -17.72 -23.87
CA THR A 154 -17.11 -17.17 -23.86
C THR A 154 -16.18 -18.04 -23.05
N GLU A 155 -14.89 -17.81 -23.21
CA GLU A 155 -13.86 -18.49 -22.47
C GLU A 155 -13.05 -17.50 -21.64
N TYR A 156 -12.63 -17.90 -20.47
CA TYR A 156 -11.71 -17.10 -19.67
C TYR A 156 -10.68 -17.94 -18.92
N LEU A 157 -9.52 -17.34 -18.69
CA LEU A 157 -8.50 -17.98 -17.86
C LEU A 157 -8.90 -17.90 -16.38
N ALA A 158 -8.98 -19.05 -15.72
CA ALA A 158 -9.37 -19.12 -14.31
C ALA A 158 -8.47 -18.23 -13.43
N LYS A 159 -9.05 -17.55 -12.43
CA LYS A 159 -8.36 -16.60 -11.55
C LYS A 159 -7.11 -17.20 -10.88
N LYS A 160 -7.11 -18.51 -10.59
CA LYS A 160 -5.94 -19.23 -10.06
C LYS A 160 -4.71 -19.20 -10.98
N TYR A 161 -4.90 -18.98 -12.29
CA TYR A 161 -3.83 -18.88 -13.28
C TYR A 161 -3.61 -17.45 -13.76
N SER A 162 -4.69 -16.70 -14.02
CA SER A 162 -4.60 -15.33 -14.54
C SER A 162 -3.91 -14.39 -13.55
N PHE A 163 -4.24 -14.46 -12.25
CA PHE A 163 -3.65 -13.59 -11.25
C PHE A 163 -2.13 -13.76 -11.13
N PRO A 164 -1.57 -14.97 -10.87
CA PRO A 164 -0.12 -15.14 -10.86
C PRO A 164 0.52 -14.84 -12.20
N GLY A 165 -0.14 -15.14 -13.33
CA GLY A 165 0.34 -14.78 -14.67
C GLY A 165 0.55 -13.26 -14.80
N TYR A 166 -0.47 -12.45 -14.52
CA TYR A 166 -0.35 -10.98 -14.58
C TYR A 166 0.63 -10.42 -13.55
N ALA A 167 0.70 -10.96 -12.34
CA ALA A 167 1.65 -10.52 -11.33
C ALA A 167 3.10 -10.78 -11.78
N ILE A 168 3.39 -11.99 -12.26
CA ILE A 168 4.74 -12.37 -12.70
C ILE A 168 5.16 -11.61 -13.96
N ILE A 169 4.26 -11.39 -14.94
CA ILE A 169 4.61 -10.62 -16.14
C ILE A 169 4.90 -9.16 -15.79
N SER A 170 4.12 -8.57 -14.88
CA SER A 170 4.35 -7.19 -14.43
C SER A 170 5.70 -7.05 -13.73
N LEU A 171 6.08 -8.03 -12.89
CA LEU A 171 7.40 -8.07 -12.24
C LEU A 171 8.52 -8.26 -13.27
N GLY A 172 8.35 -9.17 -14.22
CA GLY A 172 9.34 -9.43 -15.25
C GLY A 172 9.57 -8.23 -16.18
N LEU A 173 8.50 -7.65 -16.72
CA LEU A 173 8.57 -6.44 -17.54
C LEU A 173 9.11 -5.24 -16.74
N GLY A 174 8.67 -5.05 -15.50
CA GLY A 174 9.19 -4.02 -14.61
C GLY A 174 10.71 -4.16 -14.41
N LEU A 175 11.18 -5.38 -14.15
CA LEU A 175 12.62 -5.66 -14.00
C LEU A 175 13.41 -5.41 -15.30
N LEU A 176 12.85 -5.76 -16.46
CA LEU A 176 13.47 -5.47 -17.76
C LEU A 176 13.55 -3.97 -18.03
N LEU A 177 12.48 -3.22 -17.75
CA LEU A 177 12.47 -1.75 -17.88
C LEU A 177 13.50 -1.10 -16.96
N LEU A 178 13.56 -1.52 -15.68
CA LEU A 178 14.57 -1.02 -14.74
C LEU A 178 15.99 -1.38 -15.16
N THR A 179 16.19 -2.57 -15.72
CA THR A 179 17.49 -3.01 -16.23
C THR A 179 17.91 -2.15 -17.43
N GLY A 180 16.99 -1.89 -18.37
CA GLY A 180 17.23 -1.01 -19.51
C GLY A 180 17.54 0.43 -19.10
N ALA A 181 16.71 1.00 -18.21
CA ALA A 181 16.94 2.34 -17.67
C ALA A 181 18.27 2.45 -16.90
N GLY A 182 18.61 1.41 -16.13
CA GLY A 182 19.88 1.31 -15.42
C GLY A 182 21.09 1.24 -16.39
N ALA A 183 20.97 0.44 -17.44
CA ALA A 183 22.01 0.30 -18.44
C ALA A 183 22.29 1.60 -19.21
N LEU A 184 21.22 2.33 -19.58
CA LEU A 184 21.34 3.62 -20.27
C LEU A 184 22.04 4.69 -19.41
N ASN A 185 21.85 4.64 -18.08
CA ASN A 185 22.38 5.64 -17.15
C ASN A 185 23.63 5.16 -16.37
N GLY A 186 24.11 3.95 -16.60
CA GLY A 186 25.20 3.36 -15.82
C GLY A 186 24.86 3.12 -14.35
N LEU A 187 23.57 2.94 -14.03
CA LEU A 187 23.06 2.78 -12.66
C LEU A 187 22.56 1.35 -12.40
N HIS A 188 22.68 0.89 -11.16
CA HIS A 188 22.12 -0.40 -10.77
C HIS A 188 20.58 -0.39 -10.90
N PRO A 189 19.91 -1.43 -11.45
CA PRO A 189 18.46 -1.46 -11.64
C PRO A 189 17.65 -1.18 -10.38
N LEU A 190 18.07 -1.74 -9.23
CA LEU A 190 17.42 -1.49 -7.94
C LEU A 190 17.65 -0.07 -7.42
N ARG A 191 18.75 0.59 -7.78
CA ARG A 191 18.97 2.01 -7.50
C ARG A 191 17.99 2.88 -8.28
N VAL A 192 17.73 2.57 -9.53
CA VAL A 192 16.72 3.25 -10.36
C VAL A 192 15.32 3.09 -9.73
N LEU A 193 14.98 1.87 -9.29
CA LEU A 193 13.72 1.61 -8.59
C LEU A 193 13.62 2.43 -7.30
N ALA A 194 14.65 2.44 -6.48
CA ALA A 194 14.66 3.18 -5.22
C ALA A 194 14.47 4.69 -5.45
N ALA A 195 15.21 5.27 -6.40
CA ALA A 195 15.06 6.68 -6.78
C ALA A 195 13.63 6.98 -7.26
N PHE A 196 13.09 6.16 -8.17
CA PHE A 196 11.72 6.31 -8.65
C PHE A 196 10.69 6.26 -7.52
N LEU A 197 10.82 5.31 -6.58
CA LEU A 197 9.90 5.19 -5.44
C LEU A 197 10.03 6.39 -4.49
N ILE A 198 11.24 6.83 -4.17
CA ILE A 198 11.49 7.98 -3.31
C ILE A 198 10.87 9.24 -3.92
N ASP A 199 11.16 9.54 -5.18
CA ASP A 199 10.66 10.73 -5.86
C ASP A 199 9.12 10.70 -5.99
N THR A 200 8.56 9.55 -6.35
CA THR A 200 7.11 9.37 -6.47
C THR A 200 6.41 9.56 -5.14
N LEU A 201 6.86 8.90 -4.07
CA LEU A 201 6.22 8.99 -2.75
C LEU A 201 6.33 10.40 -2.15
N ARG A 202 7.41 11.11 -2.40
CA ARG A 202 7.57 12.52 -1.97
C ARG A 202 6.74 13.49 -2.80
N GLY A 203 6.45 13.16 -4.05
CA GLY A 203 5.63 13.97 -4.95
C GLY A 203 4.12 13.85 -4.69
N ILE A 204 3.67 12.78 -4.03
CA ILE A 204 2.24 12.54 -3.77
C ILE A 204 1.87 13.12 -2.39
N PRO A 205 0.80 13.93 -2.27
CA PRO A 205 0.31 14.40 -0.97
C PRO A 205 -0.02 13.24 -0.03
N MET A 206 0.37 13.34 1.25
CA MET A 206 0.17 12.27 2.25
C MET A 206 -1.29 11.82 2.34
N LEU A 207 -2.25 12.74 2.27
CA LEU A 207 -3.68 12.41 2.27
C LEU A 207 -4.05 11.47 1.11
N VAL A 208 -3.50 11.69 -0.07
CA VAL A 208 -3.76 10.84 -1.26
C VAL A 208 -3.19 9.44 -1.04
N ILE A 209 -2.00 9.32 -0.48
CA ILE A 209 -1.39 8.03 -0.12
C ILE A 209 -2.28 7.28 0.89
N VAL A 210 -2.75 7.98 1.94
CA VAL A 210 -3.64 7.39 2.96
C VAL A 210 -4.95 6.89 2.34
N LEU A 211 -5.58 7.68 1.47
CA LEU A 211 -6.82 7.29 0.80
C LEU A 211 -6.58 6.12 -0.17
N TYR A 212 -5.53 6.16 -0.98
CA TYR A 212 -5.24 5.13 -1.97
C TYR A 212 -4.93 3.76 -1.35
N ILE A 213 -4.06 3.72 -0.34
CA ILE A 213 -3.71 2.48 0.37
C ILE A 213 -4.88 2.02 1.26
N GLY A 214 -5.54 2.95 1.94
CA GLY A 214 -6.61 2.64 2.89
C GLY A 214 -7.89 2.11 2.26
N LEU A 215 -8.24 2.53 1.04
CA LEU A 215 -9.50 2.19 0.38
C LEU A 215 -9.31 1.25 -0.82
N PRO A 216 -8.88 1.69 -2.03
CA PRO A 216 -8.86 0.81 -3.20
C PRO A 216 -7.85 -0.32 -3.07
N LEU A 217 -6.62 -0.05 -2.59
CA LEU A 217 -5.59 -1.08 -2.49
C LEU A 217 -5.97 -2.16 -1.48
N ALA A 218 -6.50 -1.78 -0.32
CA ALA A 218 -6.97 -2.73 0.67
C ALA A 218 -8.17 -3.54 0.18
N GLY A 219 -9.05 -2.94 -0.61
CA GLY A 219 -10.15 -3.62 -1.31
C GLY A 219 -9.63 -4.66 -2.31
N ALA A 220 -8.67 -4.26 -3.13
CA ALA A 220 -8.02 -5.14 -4.11
C ALA A 220 -7.33 -6.34 -3.44
N VAL A 221 -6.56 -6.12 -2.36
CA VAL A 221 -5.92 -7.21 -1.59
C VAL A 221 -6.96 -8.20 -1.05
N LYS A 222 -8.08 -7.69 -0.49
CA LYS A 222 -9.17 -8.55 -0.01
C LYS A 222 -9.79 -9.37 -1.14
N GLU A 223 -10.04 -8.75 -2.27
CA GLU A 223 -10.63 -9.43 -3.43
C GLU A 223 -9.69 -10.46 -4.03
N LEU A 224 -8.42 -10.11 -4.26
CA LEU A 224 -7.40 -11.00 -4.82
C LEU A 224 -7.11 -12.21 -3.93
N SER A 225 -7.18 -12.04 -2.60
CA SER A 225 -7.03 -13.14 -1.63
C SER A 225 -8.30 -14.00 -1.48
N GLY A 226 -9.36 -13.76 -2.27
CA GLY A 226 -10.64 -14.46 -2.10
C GLY A 226 -11.34 -14.13 -0.76
N GLY A 227 -11.02 -13.00 -0.15
CA GLY A 227 -11.57 -12.58 1.13
C GLY A 227 -10.78 -13.06 2.37
N VAL A 228 -9.74 -13.88 2.18
CA VAL A 228 -8.91 -14.41 3.27
C VAL A 228 -8.13 -13.29 3.99
N ILE A 229 -7.56 -12.35 3.23
CA ILE A 229 -6.81 -11.23 3.80
C ILE A 229 -7.72 -10.03 3.93
N SER A 230 -8.10 -9.69 5.17
CA SER A 230 -8.82 -8.47 5.50
C SER A 230 -8.00 -7.63 6.47
N ILE A 231 -7.42 -6.54 5.97
CA ILE A 231 -6.58 -5.65 6.78
C ILE A 231 -7.50 -4.68 7.55
N PRO A 232 -7.46 -4.62 8.89
CA PRO A 232 -8.22 -3.66 9.67
C PRO A 232 -7.88 -2.21 9.32
N ASN A 233 -8.84 -1.28 9.40
CA ASN A 233 -8.65 0.12 9.00
C ASN A 233 -7.43 0.78 9.67
N MET A 234 -7.22 0.51 10.96
CA MET A 234 -6.07 1.03 11.71
C MET A 234 -4.73 0.65 11.05
N PHE A 235 -4.55 -0.62 10.69
CA PHE A 235 -3.33 -1.08 10.03
C PHE A 235 -3.19 -0.53 8.61
N ARG A 236 -4.28 -0.35 7.87
CA ARG A 236 -4.24 0.29 6.54
C ARG A 236 -3.68 1.71 6.63
N GLY A 237 -4.19 2.50 7.58
CA GLY A 237 -3.72 3.86 7.80
C GLY A 237 -2.28 3.91 8.29
N ILE A 238 -1.88 3.04 9.21
CA ILE A 238 -0.50 2.94 9.71
C ILE A 238 0.47 2.59 8.57
N ILE A 239 0.13 1.60 7.75
CA ILE A 239 0.93 1.20 6.58
C ILE A 239 1.03 2.36 5.58
N ALA A 240 -0.07 3.06 5.32
CA ALA A 240 -0.09 4.19 4.40
C ALA A 240 0.85 5.31 4.83
N ILE A 241 0.78 5.75 6.09
CA ILE A 241 1.67 6.76 6.65
C ILE A 241 3.12 6.25 6.65
N GLY A 242 3.34 4.99 7.07
CA GLY A 242 4.67 4.39 7.09
C GLY A 242 5.34 4.33 5.70
N ILE A 243 4.59 3.96 4.67
CA ILE A 243 5.08 3.97 3.28
C ILE A 243 5.35 5.41 2.81
N GLY A 244 4.43 6.35 3.04
CA GLY A 244 4.62 7.74 2.62
C GLY A 244 5.86 8.37 3.25
N TYR A 245 6.07 8.18 4.55
CA TYR A 245 7.23 8.70 5.27
C TYR A 245 8.53 7.96 4.97
N SER A 246 8.48 6.73 4.44
CA SER A 246 9.70 5.96 4.11
C SER A 246 10.62 6.68 3.11
N ALA A 247 10.05 7.45 2.19
CA ALA A 247 10.81 8.23 1.22
C ALA A 247 11.59 9.39 1.88
N TYR A 248 10.98 10.08 2.84
CA TYR A 248 11.66 11.12 3.62
C TYR A 248 12.75 10.53 4.50
N MET A 249 12.47 9.40 5.17
CA MET A 249 13.48 8.67 5.94
C MET A 249 14.65 8.19 5.09
N ALA A 250 14.39 7.74 3.86
CA ALA A 250 15.44 7.30 2.94
C ALA A 250 16.43 8.43 2.63
N GLU A 251 15.92 9.64 2.35
CA GLU A 251 16.77 10.81 2.12
C GLU A 251 17.60 11.21 3.35
N ILE A 252 16.99 11.13 4.55
CA ILE A 252 17.70 11.40 5.80
C ILE A 252 18.84 10.40 6.00
N PHE A 253 18.58 9.11 5.82
CA PHE A 253 19.61 8.07 5.95
C PHE A 253 20.72 8.26 4.92
N ARG A 254 20.38 8.53 3.66
CA ARG A 254 21.36 8.79 2.60
C ARG A 254 22.21 10.01 2.92
N ALA A 255 21.60 11.13 3.30
CA ALA A 255 22.30 12.35 3.66
C ALA A 255 23.25 12.12 4.86
N GLY A 256 22.86 11.33 5.84
CA GLY A 256 23.71 10.99 6.98
C GLY A 256 24.94 10.17 6.60
N ILE A 257 24.79 9.22 5.67
CA ILE A 257 25.91 8.43 5.15
C ILE A 257 26.86 9.30 4.31
N GLU A 258 26.30 10.13 3.42
CA GLU A 258 27.09 11.03 2.54
C GLU A 258 27.81 12.13 3.29
N ALA A 259 27.33 12.53 4.47
CA ALA A 259 27.94 13.57 5.30
C ALA A 259 29.29 13.14 5.91
N ILE A 260 29.64 11.83 5.90
CA ILE A 260 30.90 11.36 6.46
C ILE A 260 32.07 11.71 5.53
N PRO A 261 33.10 12.43 6.02
CA PRO A 261 34.24 12.82 5.21
C PRO A 261 34.93 11.61 4.57
N LYS A 262 35.10 11.65 3.25
CA LYS A 262 35.76 10.55 2.50
C LYS A 262 37.15 10.20 3.02
N GLY A 263 37.92 11.18 3.48
CA GLY A 263 39.25 10.97 4.05
C GLY A 263 39.24 10.08 5.29
N GLN A 264 38.19 10.06 6.11
CA GLN A 264 38.08 9.14 7.24
C GLN A 264 37.86 7.69 6.76
N ILE A 265 37.09 7.51 5.70
CA ILE A 265 36.85 6.18 5.10
C ILE A 265 38.15 5.67 4.44
N GLU A 266 38.89 6.54 3.74
CA GLU A 266 40.16 6.21 3.10
C GLU A 266 41.24 5.89 4.14
N ALA A 267 41.35 6.68 5.21
CA ALA A 267 42.26 6.40 6.32
C ALA A 267 41.96 5.03 6.98
N ALA A 268 40.68 4.71 7.21
CA ALA A 268 40.28 3.42 7.75
C ALA A 268 40.67 2.25 6.81
N ARG A 269 40.53 2.43 5.50
CA ARG A 269 41.00 1.42 4.51
C ARG A 269 42.52 1.26 4.53
N THR A 270 43.26 2.33 4.62
CA THR A 270 44.74 2.30 4.70
C THR A 270 45.22 1.60 5.97
N MET A 271 44.45 1.67 7.06
CA MET A 271 44.68 0.93 8.29
C MET A 271 44.31 -0.57 8.18
N GLY A 272 43.87 -1.06 7.00
CA GLY A 272 43.53 -2.46 6.76
C GLY A 272 42.16 -2.89 7.30
N LEU A 273 41.29 -1.97 7.67
CA LEU A 273 39.93 -2.30 8.11
C LEU A 273 39.10 -2.84 6.95
N ARG A 274 38.38 -3.94 7.19
CA ARG A 274 37.42 -4.50 6.23
C ARG A 274 36.21 -3.57 6.08
N GLU A 275 35.58 -3.51 4.91
CA GLU A 275 34.46 -2.60 4.62
C GLU A 275 33.36 -2.65 5.67
N TRP A 276 32.97 -3.84 6.17
CA TRP A 276 31.95 -3.93 7.22
C TRP A 276 32.37 -3.31 8.55
N MET A 277 33.70 -3.36 8.86
CA MET A 277 34.27 -2.72 10.08
C MET A 277 34.27 -1.20 9.91
N ILE A 278 34.58 -0.69 8.72
CA ILE A 278 34.49 0.74 8.39
C ILE A 278 33.03 1.23 8.59
N VAL A 279 32.07 0.49 8.05
CA VAL A 279 30.65 0.83 8.27
C VAL A 279 30.29 0.84 9.75
N ARG A 280 30.68 -0.18 10.51
CA ARG A 280 30.30 -0.34 11.92
C ARG A 280 31.01 0.63 12.86
N LEU A 281 32.31 0.88 12.63
CA LEU A 281 33.16 1.61 13.58
C LEU A 281 33.36 3.09 13.21
N VAL A 282 33.24 3.44 11.91
CA VAL A 282 33.49 4.81 11.43
C VAL A 282 32.20 5.48 10.96
N ILE A 283 31.49 4.85 10.03
CA ILE A 283 30.32 5.48 9.38
C ILE A 283 29.11 5.51 10.31
N LEU A 284 28.68 4.35 10.80
CA LEU A 284 27.42 4.20 11.54
C LEU A 284 27.33 5.07 12.81
N PRO A 285 28.37 5.15 13.68
CA PRO A 285 28.31 5.98 14.89
C PRO A 285 28.17 7.45 14.58
N GLN A 286 28.82 7.95 13.52
CA GLN A 286 28.76 9.35 13.10
C GLN A 286 27.45 9.65 12.36
N ALA A 287 27.05 8.78 11.44
CA ALA A 287 25.80 8.93 10.71
C ALA A 287 24.58 9.00 11.65
N ILE A 288 24.51 8.14 12.67
CA ILE A 288 23.42 8.17 13.67
C ILE A 288 23.35 9.53 14.36
N LYS A 289 24.48 10.12 14.76
CA LYS A 289 24.50 11.45 15.39
C LYS A 289 23.96 12.53 14.44
N ILE A 290 24.37 12.49 13.16
CA ILE A 290 23.99 13.47 12.16
C ILE A 290 22.49 13.38 11.84
N ILE A 291 21.93 12.17 11.71
CA ILE A 291 20.52 11.97 11.31
C ILE A 291 19.52 12.10 12.47
N THR A 292 19.95 11.94 13.72
CA THR A 292 19.06 11.96 14.88
C THR A 292 18.14 13.18 14.95
N PRO A 293 18.60 14.44 14.74
CA PRO A 293 17.73 15.60 14.75
C PRO A 293 16.68 15.57 13.64
N ALA A 294 17.08 15.17 12.43
CA ALA A 294 16.18 15.07 11.29
C ALA A 294 15.12 13.99 11.50
N LEU A 295 15.52 12.80 11.97
CA LEU A 295 14.60 11.71 12.31
C LEU A 295 13.60 12.13 13.40
N GLY A 296 14.06 12.86 14.42
CA GLY A 296 13.18 13.38 15.47
C GLY A 296 12.16 14.39 14.94
N ASN A 297 12.55 15.25 14.01
CA ASN A 297 11.63 16.19 13.35
C ASN A 297 10.59 15.47 12.50
N GLU A 298 10.96 14.38 11.78
CA GLU A 298 10.04 13.56 11.04
C GLU A 298 9.06 12.82 11.97
N PHE A 299 9.51 12.37 13.15
CA PHE A 299 8.61 11.80 14.16
C PHE A 299 7.54 12.81 14.61
N ILE A 300 7.92 14.05 14.87
CA ILE A 300 6.99 15.13 15.25
C ILE A 300 6.04 15.48 14.10
N ALA A 301 6.51 15.48 12.86
CA ALA A 301 5.67 15.69 11.69
C ALA A 301 4.65 14.57 11.53
N MET A 302 5.10 13.31 11.58
CA MET A 302 4.24 12.13 11.49
C MET A 302 3.18 12.08 12.59
N LEU A 303 3.51 12.50 13.82
CA LEU A 303 2.56 12.57 14.92
C LEU A 303 1.36 13.48 14.58
N LYS A 304 1.59 14.60 13.89
CA LYS A 304 0.52 15.48 13.43
C LYS A 304 -0.23 14.89 12.24
N ASP A 305 0.46 14.24 11.33
CA ASP A 305 -0.12 13.66 10.12
C ASP A 305 -0.96 12.40 10.41
N THR A 306 -0.85 11.81 11.61
CA THR A 306 -1.82 10.80 12.04
C THR A 306 -3.25 11.32 12.09
N ALA A 307 -3.50 12.64 12.16
CA ALA A 307 -4.80 13.24 12.01
C ALA A 307 -5.51 12.86 10.69
N LEU A 308 -4.75 12.55 9.64
CA LEU A 308 -5.25 12.06 8.35
C LEU A 308 -5.95 10.68 8.47
N LEU A 309 -5.64 9.91 9.52
CA LEU A 309 -6.27 8.61 9.75
C LEU A 309 -7.78 8.72 10.00
N SER A 310 -8.23 9.90 10.43
CA SER A 310 -9.66 10.20 10.63
C SER A 310 -10.49 10.02 9.35
N VAL A 311 -9.91 10.19 8.15
CA VAL A 311 -10.63 9.98 6.87
C VAL A 311 -10.95 8.50 6.61
N LEU A 312 -10.23 7.58 7.27
CA LEU A 312 -10.50 6.14 7.26
C LEU A 312 -11.40 5.71 8.42
N SER A 313 -12.07 6.66 9.09
CA SER A 313 -12.91 6.45 10.28
C SER A 313 -12.15 5.81 11.45
N ILE A 314 -10.84 6.05 11.55
CA ILE A 314 -10.03 5.64 12.68
C ILE A 314 -10.24 6.65 13.80
N ARG A 315 -10.58 6.15 14.97
CA ARG A 315 -10.91 6.98 16.15
C ARG A 315 -9.64 7.50 16.84
N ASP A 316 -8.88 8.31 16.13
CA ASP A 316 -7.78 9.13 16.65
C ASP A 316 -8.33 10.40 17.35
N VAL A 317 -7.44 11.29 17.78
CA VAL A 317 -7.83 12.58 18.39
C VAL A 317 -8.73 13.39 17.46
N THR A 318 -8.43 13.44 16.17
CA THR A 318 -9.21 14.21 15.17
C THR A 318 -10.59 13.62 14.94
N MET A 319 -10.72 12.31 14.84
CA MET A 319 -12.02 11.66 14.68
C MET A 319 -12.87 11.82 15.93
N ARG A 320 -12.29 11.72 17.13
CA ARG A 320 -13.00 11.98 18.39
C ARG A 320 -13.52 13.42 18.48
N MET A 321 -12.72 14.39 18.03
CA MET A 321 -13.15 15.77 17.90
C MET A 321 -14.39 15.89 16.99
N ARG A 322 -14.37 15.25 15.81
CA ARG A 322 -15.50 15.27 14.87
C ARG A 322 -16.74 14.59 15.43
N GLU A 323 -16.59 13.40 16.05
CA GLU A 323 -17.69 12.67 16.69
C GLU A 323 -18.36 13.54 17.78
N PHE A 324 -17.56 14.19 18.62
CA PHE A 324 -18.07 15.04 19.68
C PHE A 324 -18.73 16.31 19.13
N GLN A 325 -18.14 16.96 18.14
CA GLN A 325 -18.72 18.14 17.49
C GLN A 325 -20.06 17.79 16.83
N ALA A 326 -20.16 16.65 16.15
CA ALA A 326 -21.41 16.21 15.53
C ALA A 326 -22.52 15.89 16.56
N ALA A 327 -22.14 15.36 17.72
CA ALA A 327 -23.09 15.02 18.79
C ALA A 327 -23.60 16.24 19.59
N THR A 328 -22.77 17.29 19.74
CA THR A 328 -23.06 18.43 20.60
C THR A 328 -23.31 19.73 19.86
N PHE A 329 -22.98 19.80 18.58
CA PHE A 329 -23.00 21.03 17.74
C PHE A 329 -22.13 22.18 18.28
N LEU A 330 -21.23 21.92 19.22
CA LEU A 330 -20.31 22.93 19.75
C LEU A 330 -19.25 23.29 18.67
N ALA A 331 -19.22 24.56 18.27
CA ALA A 331 -18.40 25.02 17.17
C ALA A 331 -16.89 25.00 17.49
N PHE A 332 -16.47 25.55 18.65
CA PHE A 332 -15.03 25.79 18.92
C PHE A 332 -14.41 24.82 19.92
N THR A 333 -15.16 24.41 20.95
CA THR A 333 -14.59 23.67 22.07
C THR A 333 -13.93 22.34 21.68
N PRO A 334 -14.53 21.47 20.83
CA PRO A 334 -13.87 20.24 20.41
C PRO A 334 -12.59 20.47 19.60
N PHE A 335 -12.63 21.46 18.69
CA PHE A 335 -11.48 21.82 17.86
C PHE A 335 -10.32 22.36 18.69
N ASN A 336 -10.60 23.28 19.62
CA ASN A 336 -9.59 23.83 20.53
C ASN A 336 -8.99 22.74 21.43
N THR A 337 -9.81 21.78 21.91
CA THR A 337 -9.33 20.65 22.71
C THR A 337 -8.38 19.77 21.91
N ALA A 338 -8.72 19.40 20.69
CA ALA A 338 -7.84 18.63 19.80
C ALA A 338 -6.54 19.39 19.49
N ALA A 339 -6.64 20.68 19.16
CA ALA A 339 -5.45 21.51 18.89
C ALA A 339 -4.50 21.58 20.10
N LEU A 340 -5.02 21.81 21.30
CA LEU A 340 -4.22 21.84 22.53
C LEU A 340 -3.56 20.49 22.82
N LEU A 341 -4.25 19.37 22.54
CA LEU A 341 -3.67 18.02 22.68
C LEU A 341 -2.51 17.80 21.71
N TYR A 342 -2.66 18.17 20.43
CA TYR A 342 -1.58 18.06 19.47
C TYR A 342 -0.40 18.98 19.83
N VAL A 343 -0.65 20.20 20.31
CA VAL A 343 0.41 21.12 20.82
C VAL A 343 1.14 20.47 22.00
N ALA A 344 0.41 19.94 22.98
CA ALA A 344 1.01 19.28 24.15
C ALA A 344 1.89 18.08 23.72
N LEU A 345 1.39 17.23 22.81
CA LEU A 345 2.14 16.09 22.27
C LEU A 345 3.41 16.51 21.55
N THR A 346 3.32 17.52 20.68
CA THR A 346 4.47 17.98 19.89
C THR A 346 5.51 18.68 20.78
N LEU A 347 5.10 19.42 21.80
CA LEU A 347 6.01 20.02 22.78
C LEU A 347 6.70 18.94 23.62
N ALA A 348 5.98 17.91 24.05
CA ALA A 348 6.57 16.78 24.77
C ALA A 348 7.59 16.04 23.90
N ALA A 349 7.25 15.71 22.66
CA ALA A 349 8.16 15.06 21.71
C ALA A 349 9.40 15.93 21.42
N SER A 350 9.21 17.24 21.21
CA SER A 350 10.32 18.19 20.99
C SER A 350 11.26 18.30 22.19
N SER A 351 10.72 18.23 23.42
CA SER A 351 11.52 18.26 24.65
C SER A 351 12.38 17.00 24.78
N VAL A 352 11.81 15.83 24.46
CA VAL A 352 12.57 14.57 24.41
C VAL A 352 13.68 14.65 23.37
N LEU A 353 13.36 15.10 22.16
CA LEU A 353 14.34 15.24 21.08
C LEU A 353 15.51 16.16 21.48
N LYS A 354 15.22 17.36 22.00
CA LYS A 354 16.27 18.27 22.49
C LYS A 354 17.16 17.65 23.57
N THR A 355 16.59 16.82 24.42
CA THR A 355 17.37 16.11 25.45
C THR A 355 18.30 15.07 24.84
N LEU A 356 17.84 14.32 23.84
CA LEU A 356 18.68 13.37 23.10
C LEU A 356 19.83 14.08 22.35
N GLU A 357 19.54 15.17 21.66
CA GLU A 357 20.54 15.98 20.95
C GLU A 357 21.63 16.52 21.91
N ARG A 358 21.22 17.03 23.07
CA ARG A 358 22.18 17.51 24.08
C ARG A 358 23.12 16.42 24.58
N ARG A 359 22.59 15.22 24.82
CA ARG A 359 23.42 14.08 25.27
C ARG A 359 24.44 13.65 24.20
N GLN A 360 24.08 13.75 22.92
CA GLN A 360 25.01 13.43 21.84
C GLN A 360 26.16 14.43 21.71
N LYS A 361 25.92 15.73 21.98
CA LYS A 361 26.95 16.78 21.95
C LYS A 361 27.94 16.70 23.13
N VAL A 362 27.50 16.29 24.33
CA VAL A 362 28.35 16.17 25.53
C VAL A 362 29.40 15.06 25.40
N GLY A 363 29.24 14.11 24.49
CA GLY A 363 30.24 13.06 24.23
C GLY A 363 31.38 13.47 23.26
N GLU A 364 31.48 14.74 22.90
CA GLU A 364 32.50 15.28 21.98
C GLU A 364 33.55 16.19 22.70
N GLY A 365 33.46 16.34 24.05
CA GLY A 365 34.39 17.12 24.87
C GLY A 365 35.45 16.28 25.57
#